data_31ace0494eecfa8d761b0f1e74508d19
#
_entry.id   31ace0494eecfa8d761b0f1e74508d19
#
_cell.length_a   1.000
_cell.length_b   1.000
_cell.length_c   1.000
_cell.angle_alpha   90.00
_cell.angle_beta   90.00
_cell.angle_gamma   90.00
#
_symmetry.space_group_name_H-M   'P 1'
#
loop_
_entity.id
_entity.type
_entity.pdbx_description
1 polymer ?
#
loop_
_entity_poly.entity_id
_entity_poly.type
_entity_poly.pdbx_seq_one_letter_code
_entity_poly.pdbx_strand_id
1 'polypeptide(L)'
;RHILSACKANNIKRILHISALNADSKGPSHYLRTKGEAESYLMTYGKRIANITVFRPSVIFGKKDSFILRFSNLLNYTPFLFPLACHNTKFSPVHIDELSNFIVNSIKDTKSFGEVYNLCGPKVYSLKEIVELIIETKNRNIKVIPLSNSMSKLQATIMEFVPGKPFSIDNYNSCQVDSTCHSDHSFYSDLE
;
A
#
# COMPACT_ATOMS: atom_id res chain seq x y z
N ARG A 1 -13.79 14.71 7.42
CA ARG A 1 -14.48 15.98 7.69
C ARG A 1 -13.78 16.78 8.78
N HIS A 2 -13.52 16.18 9.94
CA HIS A 2 -12.90 16.87 11.12
C HIS A 2 -11.55 17.50 10.78
N ILE A 3 -10.69 16.84 10.00
CA ILE A 3 -9.38 17.38 9.57
C ILE A 3 -9.57 18.71 8.82
N LEU A 4 -10.46 18.77 7.83
CA LEU A 4 -10.68 20.00 7.05
C LEU A 4 -11.26 21.13 7.91
N SER A 5 -12.17 20.80 8.84
CA SER A 5 -12.70 21.80 9.79
C SER A 5 -11.58 22.35 10.69
N ALA A 6 -10.70 21.47 11.20
CA ALA A 6 -9.54 21.88 12.00
C ALA A 6 -8.55 22.73 11.17
N CYS A 7 -8.26 22.34 9.94
CA CYS A 7 -7.41 23.11 9.04
C CYS A 7 -7.96 24.51 8.78
N LYS A 8 -9.27 24.61 8.54
CA LYS A 8 -9.94 25.91 8.36
C LYS A 8 -9.86 26.78 9.62
N ALA A 9 -10.17 26.20 10.77
CA ALA A 9 -10.16 26.91 12.05
C ALA A 9 -8.77 27.44 12.45
N ASN A 10 -7.71 26.67 12.10
CA ASN A 10 -6.33 27.00 12.41
C ASN A 10 -5.55 27.63 11.23
N ASN A 11 -6.24 28.03 10.17
CA ASN A 11 -5.65 28.66 8.99
C ASN A 11 -4.51 27.83 8.35
N ILE A 12 -4.59 26.51 8.37
CA ILE A 12 -3.63 25.61 7.74
C ILE A 12 -3.76 25.72 6.22
N LYS A 13 -2.66 26.03 5.53
CA LYS A 13 -2.60 26.28 4.08
C LYS A 13 -2.01 25.14 3.26
N ARG A 14 -1.50 24.09 3.90
CA ARG A 14 -0.85 22.96 3.23
C ARG A 14 -1.30 21.63 3.84
N ILE A 15 -1.73 20.70 2.99
CA ILE A 15 -2.12 19.34 3.39
C ILE A 15 -1.41 18.34 2.48
N LEU A 16 -0.66 17.43 3.08
CA LEU A 16 -0.06 16.27 2.42
C LEU A 16 -0.82 15.03 2.86
N HIS A 17 -1.48 14.37 1.93
CA HIS A 17 -2.33 13.20 2.22
C HIS A 17 -1.71 11.93 1.68
N ILE A 18 -1.44 10.96 2.56
CA ILE A 18 -0.99 9.63 2.16
C ILE A 18 -2.21 8.74 1.96
N SER A 19 -2.53 8.48 0.70
CA SER A 19 -3.57 7.58 0.24
C SER A 19 -3.01 6.16 0.04
N ALA A 20 -3.43 5.45 -0.99
CA ALA A 20 -2.88 4.17 -1.41
C ALA A 20 -2.99 4.05 -2.93
N LEU A 21 -2.10 3.32 -3.56
CA LEU A 21 -2.25 2.96 -4.96
C LEU A 21 -3.56 2.18 -5.13
N ASN A 22 -4.27 2.43 -6.22
CA ASN A 22 -5.63 1.92 -6.47
C ASN A 22 -6.72 2.39 -5.48
N ALA A 23 -6.49 3.45 -4.71
CA ALA A 23 -7.52 4.05 -3.88
C ALA A 23 -8.68 4.54 -4.76
N ASP A 24 -9.87 3.96 -4.56
CA ASP A 24 -11.08 4.25 -5.33
C ASP A 24 -12.31 4.00 -4.45
N SER A 25 -13.27 4.93 -4.46
CA SER A 25 -14.53 4.80 -3.71
C SER A 25 -15.38 3.58 -4.13
N LYS A 26 -15.10 2.99 -5.31
CA LYS A 26 -15.70 1.77 -5.83
C LYS A 26 -14.72 0.58 -5.80
N GLY A 27 -13.58 0.72 -5.15
CA GLY A 27 -12.52 -0.29 -5.09
C GLY A 27 -12.99 -1.63 -4.48
N PRO A 28 -12.28 -2.73 -4.76
CA PRO A 28 -12.71 -4.07 -4.37
C PRO A 28 -12.70 -4.30 -2.86
N SER A 29 -11.83 -3.64 -2.11
CA SER A 29 -11.72 -3.77 -0.65
C SER A 29 -12.28 -2.56 0.09
N HIS A 30 -12.65 -2.76 1.35
CA HIS A 30 -13.06 -1.67 2.23
C HIS A 30 -11.91 -0.68 2.44
N TYR A 31 -10.66 -1.19 2.56
CA TYR A 31 -9.46 -0.36 2.65
C TYR A 31 -9.34 0.58 1.45
N LEU A 32 -9.39 0.08 0.22
CA LEU A 32 -9.26 0.91 -0.99
C LEU A 32 -10.41 1.90 -1.14
N ARG A 33 -11.64 1.48 -0.80
CA ARG A 33 -12.81 2.38 -0.83
C ARG A 33 -12.67 3.53 0.15
N THR A 34 -12.32 3.26 1.41
CA THR A 34 -12.18 4.32 2.42
C THR A 34 -11.05 5.28 2.11
N LYS A 35 -9.94 4.79 1.52
CA LYS A 35 -8.86 5.65 1.02
C LYS A 35 -9.33 6.52 -0.14
N GLY A 36 -10.03 5.96 -1.11
CA GLY A 36 -10.60 6.69 -2.26
C GLY A 36 -11.64 7.73 -1.84
N GLU A 37 -12.53 7.39 -0.90
CA GLU A 37 -13.50 8.34 -0.36
C GLU A 37 -12.83 9.51 0.38
N ALA A 38 -11.81 9.23 1.19
CA ALA A 38 -11.05 10.25 1.92
C ALA A 38 -10.33 11.19 0.94
N GLU A 39 -9.69 10.63 -0.07
CA GLU A 39 -9.01 11.38 -1.13
C GLU A 39 -9.98 12.26 -1.92
N SER A 40 -11.07 11.68 -2.43
CA SER A 40 -12.11 12.40 -3.17
C SER A 40 -12.69 13.54 -2.35
N TYR A 41 -12.96 13.31 -1.06
CA TYR A 41 -13.44 14.33 -0.15
C TYR A 41 -12.42 15.48 0.03
N LEU A 42 -11.16 15.16 0.22
CA LEU A 42 -10.09 16.17 0.35
C LEU A 42 -9.95 16.98 -0.94
N MET A 43 -9.90 16.33 -2.10
CA MET A 43 -9.72 16.99 -3.39
C MET A 43 -10.92 17.86 -3.76
N THR A 44 -12.15 17.47 -3.38
CA THR A 44 -13.37 18.22 -3.69
C THR A 44 -13.55 19.43 -2.75
N TYR A 45 -13.42 19.21 -1.45
CA TYR A 45 -13.77 20.26 -0.47
C TYR A 45 -12.54 20.94 0.13
N GLY A 46 -11.40 20.29 0.15
CA GLY A 46 -10.19 20.80 0.79
C GLY A 46 -9.43 21.83 -0.05
N LYS A 47 -9.51 21.77 -1.39
CA LYS A 47 -8.84 22.74 -2.31
C LYS A 47 -9.23 24.20 -2.05
N ARG A 48 -10.39 24.45 -1.46
CA ARG A 48 -10.84 25.79 -1.07
C ARG A 48 -10.24 26.29 0.24
N ILE A 49 -9.60 25.39 1.00
CA ILE A 49 -9.06 25.65 2.35
C ILE A 49 -7.55 25.70 2.31
N ALA A 50 -6.92 24.73 1.62
CA ALA A 50 -5.48 24.55 1.58
C ALA A 50 -5.00 23.97 0.25
N ASN A 51 -3.72 24.12 -0.04
CA ASN A 51 -3.04 23.44 -1.14
C ASN A 51 -2.82 21.96 -0.73
N ILE A 52 -3.40 21.03 -1.49
CA ILE A 52 -3.39 19.61 -1.20
C ILE A 52 -2.50 18.89 -2.19
N THR A 53 -1.68 17.97 -1.68
CA THR A 53 -1.02 16.94 -2.50
C THR A 53 -1.40 15.59 -1.96
N VAL A 54 -1.71 14.66 -2.85
CA VAL A 54 -2.05 13.27 -2.52
C VAL A 54 -0.92 12.36 -3.00
N PHE A 55 -0.47 11.48 -2.13
CA PHE A 55 0.51 10.43 -2.44
C PHE A 55 -0.17 9.07 -2.38
N ARG A 56 -0.07 8.30 -3.45
CA ARG A 56 -0.60 6.95 -3.59
C ARG A 56 0.56 5.96 -3.66
N PRO A 57 1.18 5.59 -2.55
CA PRO A 57 2.25 4.61 -2.57
C PRO A 57 1.72 3.22 -2.85
N SER A 58 2.53 2.40 -3.52
CA SER A 58 2.44 0.94 -3.50
C SER A 58 2.79 0.42 -2.10
N VAL A 59 3.12 -0.85 -1.97
CA VAL A 59 3.58 -1.40 -0.70
C VAL A 59 4.86 -0.70 -0.26
N ILE A 60 4.82 -0.13 0.95
CA ILE A 60 5.97 0.54 1.55
C ILE A 60 6.78 -0.51 2.32
N PHE A 61 8.10 -0.54 2.12
CA PHE A 61 9.00 -1.41 2.86
C PHE A 61 10.13 -0.63 3.53
N GLY A 62 10.72 -1.22 4.57
CA GLY A 62 11.82 -0.63 5.32
C GLY A 62 11.82 -1.03 6.79
N LYS A 63 12.58 -0.32 7.60
CA LYS A 63 12.69 -0.62 9.03
C LYS A 63 11.33 -0.48 9.72
N LYS A 64 10.86 -1.55 10.36
CA LYS A 64 9.56 -1.64 11.06
C LYS A 64 8.32 -1.58 10.16
N ASP A 65 8.43 -1.90 8.86
CA ASP A 65 7.26 -2.00 8.01
C ASP A 65 6.28 -3.08 8.51
N SER A 66 5.00 -2.95 8.15
CA SER A 66 3.97 -3.90 8.57
C SER A 66 3.75 -5.04 7.58
N PHE A 67 4.18 -4.89 6.33
CA PHE A 67 3.91 -5.86 5.27
C PHE A 67 4.93 -7.00 5.28
N ILE A 68 6.22 -6.70 5.12
CA ILE A 68 7.31 -7.71 5.13
C ILE A 68 7.42 -8.36 6.49
N LEU A 69 7.31 -7.57 7.59
CA LEU A 69 7.36 -8.12 8.94
C LEU A 69 6.22 -9.09 9.23
N ARG A 70 5.02 -8.88 8.67
CA ARG A 70 3.91 -9.81 8.81
C ARG A 70 4.26 -11.18 8.22
N PHE A 71 4.75 -11.23 6.97
CA PHE A 71 5.19 -12.48 6.36
C PHE A 71 6.38 -13.08 7.10
N SER A 72 7.35 -12.26 7.48
CA SER A 72 8.49 -12.71 8.28
C SER A 72 8.06 -13.39 9.59
N ASN A 73 7.07 -12.85 10.28
CA ASN A 73 6.52 -13.44 11.50
C ASN A 73 5.76 -14.74 11.22
N LEU A 74 4.90 -14.76 10.19
CA LEU A 74 4.18 -15.99 9.80
C LEU A 74 5.13 -17.12 9.45
N LEU A 75 6.21 -16.84 8.74
CA LEU A 75 7.24 -17.81 8.37
C LEU A 75 7.99 -18.38 9.59
N ASN A 76 8.07 -17.66 10.73
CA ASN A 76 8.68 -18.19 11.95
C ASN A 76 7.92 -19.40 12.50
N TYR A 77 6.61 -19.45 12.31
CA TYR A 77 5.74 -20.55 12.77
C TYR A 77 5.53 -21.64 11.72
N THR A 78 6.14 -21.50 10.54
CA THR A 78 5.96 -22.41 9.42
C THR A 78 7.23 -23.28 9.26
N PRO A 79 7.17 -24.60 9.47
CA PRO A 79 8.38 -25.42 9.43
C PRO A 79 8.87 -25.72 8.01
N PHE A 80 8.00 -26.16 7.07
CA PHE A 80 8.40 -26.68 5.76
C PHE A 80 7.58 -26.15 4.58
N LEU A 81 6.27 -25.93 4.76
CA LEU A 81 5.34 -25.56 3.69
C LEU A 81 4.55 -24.31 4.08
N PHE A 82 4.55 -23.30 3.21
CA PHE A 82 3.81 -22.08 3.41
C PHE A 82 2.72 -21.92 2.34
N PRO A 83 1.43 -22.16 2.68
CA PRO A 83 0.31 -21.93 1.76
C PRO A 83 0.10 -20.42 1.58
N LEU A 84 0.30 -19.94 0.35
CA LEU A 84 0.25 -18.52 0.03
C LEU A 84 -0.97 -18.19 -0.83
N ALA A 85 -1.89 -17.42 -0.26
CA ALA A 85 -2.99 -16.79 -0.98
C ALA A 85 -2.47 -15.68 -1.92
N CYS A 86 -3.22 -15.41 -2.97
CA CYS A 86 -3.00 -14.26 -3.87
C CYS A 86 -1.55 -14.20 -4.43
N HIS A 87 -0.93 -15.33 -4.64
CA HIS A 87 0.49 -15.48 -4.97
C HIS A 87 0.95 -14.72 -6.23
N ASN A 88 0.03 -14.50 -7.19
CA ASN A 88 0.32 -13.83 -8.46
C ASN A 88 0.12 -12.31 -8.44
N THR A 89 -0.50 -11.76 -7.38
CA THR A 89 -0.71 -10.31 -7.26
C THR A 89 0.62 -9.59 -7.29
N LYS A 90 0.74 -8.57 -8.12
CA LYS A 90 1.98 -7.82 -8.35
C LYS A 90 2.04 -6.56 -7.52
N PHE A 91 3.23 -6.25 -7.07
CA PHE A 91 3.55 -5.07 -6.29
C PHE A 91 4.82 -4.41 -6.82
N SER A 92 4.90 -3.08 -6.71
CA SER A 92 6.13 -2.30 -6.92
C SER A 92 6.55 -1.66 -5.61
N PRO A 93 7.19 -2.41 -4.68
CA PRO A 93 7.50 -1.92 -3.34
C PRO A 93 8.39 -0.68 -3.38
N VAL A 94 8.03 0.36 -2.61
CA VAL A 94 8.79 1.61 -2.48
C VAL A 94 9.48 1.67 -1.12
N HIS A 95 10.74 2.11 -1.08
CA HIS A 95 11.47 2.23 0.18
C HIS A 95 10.97 3.43 0.98
N ILE A 96 10.85 3.26 2.31
CA ILE A 96 10.31 4.31 3.19
C ILE A 96 11.11 5.61 3.14
N ASP A 97 12.44 5.55 3.00
CA ASP A 97 13.29 6.74 2.94
C ASP A 97 13.07 7.51 1.63
N GLU A 98 12.92 6.82 0.50
CA GLU A 98 12.59 7.45 -0.79
C GLU A 98 11.24 8.15 -0.72
N LEU A 99 10.22 7.45 -0.21
CA LEU A 99 8.88 8.00 0.00
C LEU A 99 8.92 9.23 0.91
N SER A 100 9.64 9.15 2.04
CA SER A 100 9.75 10.24 3.01
C SER A 100 10.43 11.45 2.42
N ASN A 101 11.53 11.27 1.68
CA ASN A 101 12.25 12.34 1.01
C ASN A 101 11.37 13.05 -0.01
N PHE A 102 10.61 12.30 -0.81
CA PHE A 102 9.68 12.89 -1.77
C PHE A 102 8.58 13.71 -1.09
N ILE A 103 7.98 13.18 -0.02
CA ILE A 103 6.95 13.89 0.75
C ILE A 103 7.53 15.19 1.35
N VAL A 104 8.72 15.14 1.94
CA VAL A 104 9.37 16.32 2.55
C VAL A 104 9.66 17.38 1.49
N ASN A 105 10.21 16.99 0.34
CA ASN A 105 10.50 17.91 -0.75
C ASN A 105 9.20 18.57 -1.30
N SER A 106 8.12 17.84 -1.32
CA SER A 106 6.80 18.34 -1.77
C SER A 106 6.18 19.39 -0.84
N ILE A 107 6.66 19.55 0.40
CA ILE A 107 6.05 20.49 1.36
C ILE A 107 6.00 21.92 0.80
N LYS A 108 7.13 22.39 0.25
CA LYS A 108 7.30 23.75 -0.26
C LYS A 108 7.21 23.85 -1.79
N ASP A 109 7.14 22.71 -2.48
CA ASP A 109 7.06 22.68 -3.93
C ASP A 109 5.66 23.05 -4.41
N THR A 110 5.53 24.23 -5.01
CA THR A 110 4.26 24.74 -5.53
C THR A 110 3.74 23.94 -6.73
N LYS A 111 4.61 23.24 -7.47
CA LYS A 111 4.22 22.37 -8.59
C LYS A 111 3.41 21.15 -8.09
N SER A 112 3.60 20.76 -6.84
CA SER A 112 2.86 19.64 -6.24
C SER A 112 1.44 20.01 -5.76
N PHE A 113 1.05 21.29 -5.84
CA PHE A 113 -0.23 21.75 -5.33
C PHE A 113 -1.40 21.29 -6.23
N GLY A 114 -2.31 20.55 -5.66
CA GLY A 114 -3.45 19.97 -6.36
C GLY A 114 -3.16 18.64 -7.06
N GLU A 115 -1.93 18.14 -6.98
CA GLU A 115 -1.46 16.96 -7.69
C GLU A 115 -1.68 15.66 -6.90
N VAL A 116 -1.73 14.55 -7.65
CA VAL A 116 -1.84 13.18 -7.15
C VAL A 116 -0.69 12.37 -7.72
N TYR A 117 0.20 11.90 -6.86
CA TYR A 117 1.37 11.12 -7.25
C TYR A 117 1.20 9.64 -6.94
N ASN A 118 1.35 8.78 -7.94
CA ASN A 118 1.49 7.34 -7.76
C ASN A 118 2.97 7.03 -7.48
N LEU A 119 3.26 6.44 -6.32
CA LEU A 119 4.64 6.24 -5.86
C LEU A 119 4.97 4.76 -5.79
N CYS A 120 5.80 4.31 -6.71
CA CYS A 120 6.22 2.92 -6.88
C CYS A 120 7.74 2.80 -6.87
N GLY A 121 8.23 1.67 -6.38
CA GLY A 121 9.63 1.32 -6.55
C GLY A 121 9.93 0.84 -7.98
N PRO A 122 11.22 0.69 -8.34
CA PRO A 122 11.67 0.46 -9.71
C PRO A 122 11.39 -0.94 -10.24
N LYS A 123 11.09 -1.90 -9.36
CA LYS A 123 10.90 -3.31 -9.72
C LYS A 123 9.53 -3.81 -9.32
N VAL A 124 8.96 -4.63 -10.19
CA VAL A 124 7.70 -5.33 -9.96
C VAL A 124 8.01 -6.74 -9.46
N TYR A 125 7.34 -7.13 -8.38
CA TYR A 125 7.42 -8.47 -7.81
C TYR A 125 6.00 -9.04 -7.62
N SER A 126 5.82 -10.32 -7.86
CA SER A 126 4.66 -11.05 -7.38
C SER A 126 4.73 -11.22 -5.84
N LEU A 127 3.59 -11.41 -5.20
CA LEU A 127 3.57 -11.72 -3.76
C LEU A 127 4.42 -12.95 -3.43
N LYS A 128 4.42 -13.95 -4.33
CA LYS A 128 5.23 -15.15 -4.18
C LYS A 128 6.73 -14.80 -4.15
N GLU A 129 7.21 -14.02 -5.11
CA GLU A 129 8.63 -13.60 -5.16
C GLU A 129 9.03 -12.82 -3.91
N ILE A 130 8.17 -11.92 -3.40
CA ILE A 130 8.44 -11.20 -2.15
C ILE A 130 8.59 -12.17 -0.98
N VAL A 131 7.70 -13.15 -0.86
CA VAL A 131 7.76 -14.15 0.23
C VAL A 131 9.00 -15.06 0.09
N GLU A 132 9.35 -15.46 -1.13
CA GLU A 132 10.57 -16.26 -1.40
C GLU A 132 11.84 -15.48 -1.04
N LEU A 133 11.91 -14.17 -1.36
CA LEU A 133 13.02 -13.30 -0.92
C LEU A 133 13.14 -13.22 0.62
N ILE A 134 12.00 -13.17 1.34
CA ILE A 134 12.01 -13.17 2.79
C ILE A 134 12.53 -14.51 3.34
N ILE A 135 12.12 -15.64 2.75
CA ILE A 135 12.57 -16.99 3.12
C ILE A 135 14.09 -17.12 2.92
N GLU A 136 14.59 -16.68 1.76
CA GLU A 136 16.01 -16.68 1.42
C GLU A 136 16.82 -15.81 2.40
N THR A 137 16.40 -14.59 2.66
CA THR A 137 17.05 -13.68 3.61
C THR A 137 17.11 -14.26 5.03
N LYS A 138 16.14 -15.08 5.41
CA LYS A 138 16.11 -15.77 6.71
C LYS A 138 16.88 -17.11 6.73
N ASN A 139 17.49 -17.51 5.63
CA ASN A 139 18.15 -18.80 5.45
C ASN A 139 17.26 -19.98 5.88
N ARG A 140 15.95 -19.93 5.53
CA ARG A 140 14.98 -20.98 5.87
C ARG A 140 14.73 -21.87 4.65
N ASN A 141 14.49 -23.14 4.89
CA ASN A 141 14.10 -24.11 3.86
C ASN A 141 12.57 -24.32 3.91
N ILE A 142 11.82 -23.35 3.40
CA ILE A 142 10.35 -23.36 3.38
C ILE A 142 9.91 -23.29 1.92
N LYS A 143 9.07 -24.23 1.50
CA LYS A 143 8.49 -24.24 0.15
C LYS A 143 7.16 -23.48 0.14
N VAL A 144 7.04 -22.48 -0.72
CA VAL A 144 5.79 -21.74 -0.94
C VAL A 144 4.84 -22.60 -1.78
N ILE A 145 3.62 -22.81 -1.29
CA ILE A 145 2.55 -23.52 -1.98
C ILE A 145 1.51 -22.50 -2.47
N PRO A 146 1.45 -22.22 -3.77
CA PRO A 146 0.46 -21.28 -4.32
C PRO A 146 -0.95 -21.83 -4.14
N LEU A 147 -1.85 -21.03 -3.61
CA LEU A 147 -3.25 -21.37 -3.48
C LEU A 147 -4.06 -20.88 -4.69
N SER A 148 -5.02 -21.67 -5.13
CA SER A 148 -6.02 -21.22 -6.09
C SER A 148 -6.86 -20.05 -5.52
N ASN A 149 -7.58 -19.34 -6.38
CA ASN A 149 -8.39 -18.20 -5.94
C ASN A 149 -9.44 -18.60 -4.89
N SER A 150 -10.11 -19.74 -5.09
CA SER A 150 -11.08 -20.27 -4.14
C SER A 150 -10.46 -20.64 -2.80
N MET A 151 -9.28 -21.27 -2.81
CA MET A 151 -8.54 -21.62 -1.60
C MET A 151 -8.00 -20.36 -0.89
N SER A 152 -7.57 -19.36 -1.64
CA SER A 152 -7.17 -18.07 -1.09
C SER A 152 -8.30 -17.36 -0.35
N LYS A 153 -9.51 -17.38 -0.93
CA LYS A 153 -10.71 -16.83 -0.29
C LYS A 153 -11.08 -17.62 0.97
N LEU A 154 -11.03 -18.96 0.91
CA LEU A 154 -11.28 -19.81 2.07
C LEU A 154 -10.26 -19.54 3.18
N GLN A 155 -8.97 -19.45 2.86
CA GLN A 155 -7.92 -19.09 3.82
C GLN A 155 -8.22 -17.74 4.48
N ALA A 156 -8.59 -16.71 3.71
CA ALA A 156 -8.94 -15.40 4.23
C ALA A 156 -10.13 -15.47 5.20
N THR A 157 -11.16 -16.25 4.86
CA THR A 157 -12.35 -16.45 5.72
C THR A 157 -11.97 -17.10 7.05
N ILE A 158 -11.16 -18.15 7.03
CA ILE A 158 -10.72 -18.85 8.26
C ILE A 158 -9.83 -17.96 9.11
N MET A 159 -8.88 -17.26 8.49
CA MET A 159 -7.92 -16.40 9.18
C MET A 159 -8.55 -15.12 9.77
N GLU A 160 -9.75 -14.75 9.36
CA GLU A 160 -10.51 -13.64 9.96
C GLU A 160 -10.82 -13.91 11.45
N PHE A 161 -10.95 -15.18 11.84
CA PHE A 161 -11.23 -15.62 13.22
C PHE A 161 -9.96 -15.85 14.05
N VAL A 162 -8.79 -15.84 13.43
CA VAL A 162 -7.51 -16.02 14.13
C VAL A 162 -7.12 -14.72 14.85
N PRO A 163 -6.70 -14.78 16.12
CA PRO A 163 -6.20 -13.60 16.83
C PRO A 163 -5.11 -12.88 16.03
N GLY A 164 -5.22 -11.54 15.94
CA GLY A 164 -4.30 -10.73 15.14
C GLY A 164 -4.63 -10.68 13.64
N LYS A 165 -5.63 -11.42 13.16
CA LYS A 165 -6.12 -11.45 11.77
C LYS A 165 -4.97 -11.38 10.74
N PRO A 166 -4.13 -12.42 10.67
CA PRO A 166 -2.92 -12.38 9.82
C PRO A 166 -3.23 -12.21 8.33
N PHE A 167 -4.42 -12.65 7.89
CA PHE A 167 -4.97 -12.43 6.56
C PHE A 167 -6.49 -12.35 6.64
N SER A 168 -7.10 -11.33 6.05
CA SER A 168 -8.55 -11.08 6.11
C SER A 168 -9.19 -11.12 4.73
N ILE A 169 -10.53 -11.20 4.69
CA ILE A 169 -11.29 -11.05 3.45
C ILE A 169 -10.99 -9.70 2.77
N ASP A 170 -10.77 -8.65 3.55
CA ASP A 170 -10.42 -7.33 3.00
C ASP A 170 -9.02 -7.33 2.38
N ASN A 171 -8.06 -8.04 2.98
CA ASN A 171 -6.74 -8.25 2.36
C ASN A 171 -6.86 -9.05 1.05
N TYR A 172 -7.65 -10.13 1.04
CA TYR A 172 -7.91 -10.91 -0.17
C TYR A 172 -8.51 -10.02 -1.27
N ASN A 173 -9.51 -9.20 -0.94
CA ASN A 173 -10.13 -8.29 -1.88
C ASN A 173 -9.15 -7.21 -2.40
N SER A 174 -8.26 -6.70 -1.54
CA SER A 174 -7.20 -5.76 -1.95
C SER A 174 -6.24 -6.39 -2.94
N CYS A 175 -5.95 -7.68 -2.79
CA CYS A 175 -5.07 -8.44 -3.69
C CYS A 175 -5.70 -8.80 -5.03
N GLN A 176 -6.96 -8.45 -5.30
CA GLN A 176 -7.57 -8.68 -6.62
C GLN A 176 -7.11 -7.65 -7.67
N VAL A 177 -6.40 -6.62 -7.27
CA VAL A 177 -5.79 -5.62 -8.14
C VAL A 177 -4.29 -5.53 -7.87
N ASP A 178 -3.51 -5.43 -8.94
CA ASP A 178 -2.06 -5.25 -8.84
C ASP A 178 -1.74 -3.86 -8.29
N SER A 179 -0.75 -3.78 -7.41
CA SER A 179 -0.26 -2.52 -6.83
C SER A 179 1.04 -2.10 -7.51
N THR A 180 0.93 -1.79 -8.82
CA THR A 180 2.04 -1.39 -9.70
C THR A 180 1.71 -0.09 -10.39
N CYS A 181 2.73 0.74 -10.69
CA CYS A 181 2.57 1.90 -11.55
C CYS A 181 2.79 1.49 -13.01
N HIS A 182 2.00 2.04 -13.92
CA HIS A 182 2.31 2.03 -15.33
C HIS A 182 3.45 3.03 -15.60
N SER A 183 4.26 2.77 -16.61
CA SER A 183 5.49 3.48 -16.95
C SER A 183 5.38 5.01 -17.11
N ASP A 184 4.18 5.54 -17.27
CA ASP A 184 3.97 6.97 -17.53
C ASP A 184 3.95 7.86 -16.27
N HIS A 185 4.01 7.25 -15.06
CA HIS A 185 4.01 7.97 -13.78
C HIS A 185 4.86 7.25 -12.73
N SER A 186 6.04 6.76 -13.10
CA SER A 186 6.96 6.20 -12.13
C SER A 186 7.75 7.32 -11.43
N PHE A 187 7.91 7.20 -10.11
CA PHE A 187 8.70 8.09 -9.26
C PHE A 187 10.09 8.47 -9.81
N TYR A 188 10.67 7.62 -10.68
CA TYR A 188 12.00 7.83 -11.26
C TYR A 188 12.02 8.74 -12.50
N SER A 189 10.88 9.06 -13.11
CA SER A 189 10.82 9.97 -14.27
C SER A 189 10.86 11.44 -13.88
N ASP A 190 10.60 11.77 -12.61
CA ASP A 190 10.46 13.16 -12.13
C ASP A 190 11.67 13.65 -11.30
N LEU A 191 12.74 12.84 -11.23
CA LEU A 191 13.97 13.15 -10.47
C LEU A 191 15.21 13.39 -11.35
N GLU A 192 15.07 13.48 -12.70
CA GLU A 192 16.14 13.92 -13.60
C GLU A 192 16.13 15.43 -13.88
#